data_599f6738b5c1b01afb958b0b7217ef64
#
_entry.id   599f6738b5c1b01afb958b0b7217ef64
#
_cell.length_a   1.000
_cell.length_b   1.000
_cell.length_c   1.000
_cell.angle_alpha   90.00
_cell.angle_beta   90.00
_cell.angle_gamma   90.00
#
_symmetry.space_group_name_H-M   'P 1'
#
loop_
_entity.id
_entity.type
_entity.pdbx_description
1 polymer ?
#
loop_
_entity_poly.entity_id
_entity_poly.type
_entity_poly.pdbx_seq_one_letter_code
_entity_poly.pdbx_strand_id
1 'polypeptide(L)'
;MALLFLFNISCTKDALHTDVLVIGGSASGVSAALSSARQGVETTLLEEGPWLGGMLTAAGVSAVDGNTKLPSGIWGEFRDSLIHHYGSKKALQTGWVSNHLFEPSVGHQIFQNMVKKEPLIKPFFGVKVSAIEKNDKGWRIAVNRQNQTFEIHAKVVIDATELGDIAMQVGIPYDLGMD
;
A
#
# COMPACT_ATOMS: atom_id res chain seq x y z
N MET A 1 5.79 26.60 -49.68
CA MET A 1 5.84 26.73 -48.19
C MET A 1 5.35 25.40 -47.60
N ALA A 2 6.28 24.52 -47.28
CA ALA A 2 5.96 23.17 -46.81
C ALA A 2 5.83 23.21 -45.26
N LEU A 3 4.65 22.88 -44.76
CA LEU A 3 4.34 22.81 -43.33
C LEU A 3 4.86 21.47 -42.79
N LEU A 4 5.98 21.49 -42.05
CA LEU A 4 6.51 20.32 -41.36
C LEU A 4 5.61 20.05 -40.14
N PHE A 5 4.80 19.01 -40.21
CA PHE A 5 4.14 18.44 -39.02
C PHE A 5 5.19 17.67 -38.20
N LEU A 6 5.64 18.28 -37.12
CA LEU A 6 6.40 17.57 -36.11
C LEU A 6 5.46 16.60 -35.36
N PHE A 7 5.53 15.33 -35.72
CA PHE A 7 4.94 14.25 -34.90
C PHE A 7 5.73 14.19 -33.59
N ASN A 8 5.13 14.69 -32.52
CA ASN A 8 5.58 14.35 -31.16
C ASN A 8 5.36 12.85 -30.97
N ILE A 9 6.43 12.06 -31.12
CA ILE A 9 6.45 10.66 -30.68
C ILE A 9 6.48 10.73 -29.14
N SER A 10 5.30 10.71 -28.53
CA SER A 10 5.17 10.41 -27.11
C SER A 10 5.67 8.98 -26.95
N CYS A 11 6.79 8.81 -26.27
CA CYS A 11 7.29 7.51 -25.87
C CYS A 11 6.26 6.95 -24.87
N THR A 12 5.32 6.16 -25.35
CA THR A 12 4.41 5.39 -24.50
C THR A 12 5.26 4.35 -23.79
N LYS A 13 5.61 4.63 -22.54
CA LYS A 13 6.18 3.62 -21.65
C LYS A 13 5.17 2.48 -21.63
N ASP A 14 5.61 1.24 -21.90
CA ASP A 14 4.74 0.08 -21.88
C ASP A 14 3.94 0.08 -20.57
N ALA A 15 2.64 -0.20 -20.66
CA ALA A 15 1.77 -0.27 -19.50
C ALA A 15 2.25 -1.38 -18.55
N LEU A 16 2.26 -1.10 -17.27
CA LEU A 16 2.56 -2.13 -16.26
C LEU A 16 1.34 -3.05 -16.12
N HIS A 17 1.57 -4.35 -16.17
CA HIS A 17 0.54 -5.34 -15.92
C HIS A 17 0.76 -6.02 -14.57
N THR A 18 -0.33 -6.28 -13.84
CA THR A 18 -0.33 -6.99 -12.55
C THR A 18 -1.65 -7.75 -12.36
N ASP A 19 -1.62 -8.83 -11.60
CA ASP A 19 -2.85 -9.55 -11.26
C ASP A 19 -3.65 -8.79 -10.19
N VAL A 20 -2.97 -8.38 -9.12
CA VAL A 20 -3.54 -7.59 -8.02
C VAL A 20 -2.81 -6.26 -7.92
N LEU A 21 -3.58 -5.19 -7.88
CA LEU A 21 -3.10 -3.85 -7.56
C LEU A 21 -3.66 -3.43 -6.19
N VAL A 22 -2.77 -3.18 -5.25
CA VAL A 22 -3.12 -2.62 -3.94
C VAL A 22 -2.77 -1.13 -3.97
N ILE A 23 -3.74 -0.28 -3.69
CA ILE A 23 -3.60 1.18 -3.67
C ILE A 23 -3.66 1.67 -2.23
N GLY A 24 -2.56 2.21 -1.74
CA GLY A 24 -2.32 2.58 -0.34
C GLY A 24 -1.39 1.58 0.36
N GLY A 25 -0.26 2.07 0.83
CA GLY A 25 0.72 1.30 1.61
C GLY A 25 0.45 1.33 3.12
N SER A 26 -0.82 1.46 3.52
CA SER A 26 -1.27 1.36 4.91
C SER A 26 -0.97 -0.02 5.52
N ALA A 27 -1.22 -0.21 6.80
CA ALA A 27 -1.08 -1.53 7.43
C ALA A 27 -1.98 -2.58 6.75
N SER A 28 -3.20 -2.18 6.35
CA SER A 28 -4.13 -3.03 5.60
C SER A 28 -3.62 -3.32 4.19
N GLY A 29 -3.08 -2.32 3.48
CA GLY A 29 -2.53 -2.48 2.15
C GLY A 29 -1.30 -3.37 2.11
N VAL A 30 -0.38 -3.20 3.04
CA VAL A 30 0.77 -4.12 3.19
C VAL A 30 0.28 -5.54 3.47
N SER A 31 -0.72 -5.71 4.35
CA SER A 31 -1.29 -7.02 4.66
C SER A 31 -1.97 -7.66 3.45
N ALA A 32 -2.70 -6.88 2.66
CA ALA A 32 -3.32 -7.35 1.43
C ALA A 32 -2.28 -7.79 0.40
N ALA A 33 -1.23 -6.97 0.19
CA ALA A 33 -0.16 -7.30 -0.75
C ALA A 33 0.61 -8.57 -0.33
N LEU A 34 0.96 -8.70 0.95
CA LEU A 34 1.61 -9.89 1.48
C LEU A 34 0.73 -11.14 1.30
N SER A 35 -0.56 -11.02 1.60
CA SER A 35 -1.50 -12.14 1.48
C SER A 35 -1.67 -12.60 0.04
N SER A 36 -1.76 -11.66 -0.91
CA SER A 36 -1.86 -11.97 -2.35
C SER A 36 -0.59 -12.66 -2.86
N ALA A 37 0.57 -12.08 -2.57
CA ALA A 37 1.85 -12.60 -3.05
C ALA A 37 2.16 -14.01 -2.49
N ARG A 38 1.85 -14.26 -1.23
CA ARG A 38 2.03 -15.58 -0.58
C ARG A 38 1.13 -16.67 -1.14
N GLN A 39 0.09 -16.29 -1.88
CA GLN A 39 -0.74 -17.22 -2.65
C GLN A 39 -0.26 -17.39 -4.09
N GLY A 40 0.91 -16.85 -4.45
CA GLY A 40 1.50 -16.99 -5.77
C GLY A 40 0.99 -15.97 -6.79
N VAL A 41 0.40 -14.86 -6.34
CA VAL A 41 -0.20 -13.84 -7.22
C VAL A 41 0.74 -12.64 -7.39
N GLU A 42 1.02 -12.25 -8.64
CA GLU A 42 1.77 -11.01 -8.92
C GLU A 42 1.01 -9.79 -8.41
N THR A 43 1.65 -9.04 -7.53
CA THR A 43 1.02 -7.95 -6.80
C THR A 43 1.83 -6.67 -6.93
N THR A 44 1.18 -5.59 -7.35
CA THR A 44 1.75 -4.25 -7.31
C THR A 44 1.16 -3.50 -6.11
N LEU A 45 2.03 -2.85 -5.32
CA LEU A 45 1.64 -2.03 -4.17
C LEU A 45 2.02 -0.57 -4.45
N LEU A 46 1.04 0.33 -4.45
CA LEU A 46 1.24 1.76 -4.62
C LEU A 46 1.16 2.49 -3.28
N GLU A 47 2.10 3.40 -3.04
CA GLU A 47 2.12 4.28 -1.88
C GLU A 47 2.46 5.71 -2.30
N GLU A 48 1.67 6.69 -1.84
CA GLU A 48 1.90 8.11 -2.14
C GLU A 48 3.12 8.66 -1.39
N GLY A 49 3.28 8.24 -0.16
CA GLY A 49 4.36 8.66 0.72
C GLY A 49 5.63 7.83 0.56
N PRO A 50 6.64 8.14 1.37
CA PRO A 50 7.88 7.36 1.42
C PRO A 50 7.81 6.15 2.36
N TRP A 51 6.74 6.02 3.17
CA TRP A 51 6.67 5.04 4.25
C TRP A 51 5.49 4.07 4.07
N LEU A 52 5.72 2.80 4.38
CA LEU A 52 4.67 1.79 4.54
C LEU A 52 4.16 1.77 5.98
N GLY A 53 2.88 1.43 6.17
CA GLY A 53 2.24 1.24 7.46
C GLY A 53 1.18 2.29 7.81
N GLY A 54 1.01 3.35 7.01
CA GLY A 54 -0.03 4.36 7.15
C GLY A 54 -0.12 4.93 8.56
N MET A 55 -1.26 4.75 9.22
CA MET A 55 -1.51 5.25 10.57
C MET A 55 -0.47 4.79 11.58
N LEU A 56 0.00 3.54 11.51
CA LEU A 56 0.98 2.99 12.46
C LEU A 56 2.39 3.58 12.30
N THR A 57 2.66 4.26 11.20
CA THR A 57 4.00 4.76 10.86
C THR A 57 3.98 6.22 10.44
N ALA A 58 3.60 6.54 9.20
CA ALA A 58 3.65 7.88 8.63
C ALA A 58 2.79 8.88 9.41
N ALA A 59 1.63 8.49 9.95
CA ALA A 59 0.77 9.33 10.76
C ALA A 59 1.15 9.36 12.26
N GLY A 60 2.15 8.57 12.68
CA GLY A 60 2.72 8.62 14.04
C GLY A 60 1.88 7.96 15.14
N VAL A 61 0.83 7.21 14.81
CA VAL A 61 0.03 6.44 15.79
C VAL A 61 0.64 5.04 15.93
N SER A 62 1.84 4.96 16.46
CA SER A 62 2.63 3.73 16.58
C SER A 62 2.29 2.95 17.86
N ALA A 63 1.02 2.66 18.03
CA ALA A 63 0.46 1.92 19.16
C ALA A 63 -0.61 0.97 18.65
N VAL A 64 -0.42 -0.34 18.85
CA VAL A 64 -1.41 -1.34 18.44
C VAL A 64 -2.20 -1.79 19.65
N ASP A 65 -3.52 -1.68 19.57
CA ASP A 65 -4.48 -2.11 20.58
C ASP A 65 -5.38 -3.26 20.09
N GLY A 66 -6.49 -3.52 20.76
CA GLY A 66 -7.41 -4.59 20.42
C GLY A 66 -6.90 -5.98 20.83
N ASN A 67 -7.19 -7.00 20.05
CA ASN A 67 -6.80 -8.37 20.36
C ASN A 67 -5.33 -8.68 19.99
N THR A 68 -4.42 -8.09 20.73
CA THR A 68 -2.97 -8.25 20.52
C THR A 68 -2.44 -9.63 20.93
N LYS A 69 -3.28 -10.51 21.48
CA LYS A 69 -2.90 -11.88 21.89
C LYS A 69 -2.92 -12.88 20.73
N LEU A 70 -3.45 -12.50 19.56
CA LEU A 70 -3.41 -13.37 18.38
C LEU A 70 -1.96 -13.75 18.06
N PRO A 71 -1.65 -15.07 17.97
CA PRO A 71 -0.25 -15.52 17.90
C PRO A 71 0.32 -15.58 16.48
N SER A 72 -0.51 -15.43 15.46
CA SER A 72 -0.16 -15.77 14.08
C SER A 72 -0.61 -14.70 13.06
N GLY A 73 -0.37 -15.00 11.79
CA GLY A 73 -0.66 -14.12 10.67
C GLY A 73 0.29 -12.95 10.59
N ILE A 74 -0.03 -12.01 9.73
CA ILE A 74 0.81 -10.81 9.47
C ILE A 74 1.02 -9.99 10.76
N TRP A 75 -0.01 -9.91 11.60
CA TRP A 75 0.13 -9.30 12.92
C TRP A 75 1.19 -10.01 13.79
N GLY A 76 1.16 -11.34 13.86
CA GLY A 76 2.15 -12.11 14.60
C GLY A 76 3.57 -11.85 14.11
N GLU A 77 3.79 -11.85 12.80
CA GLU A 77 5.09 -11.58 12.20
C GLU A 77 5.59 -10.15 12.48
N PHE A 78 4.70 -9.16 12.38
CA PHE A 78 5.02 -7.78 12.70
C PHE A 78 5.39 -7.61 14.17
N ARG A 79 4.57 -8.14 15.09
CA ARG A 79 4.81 -8.14 16.54
C ARG A 79 6.12 -8.82 16.90
N ASP A 80 6.37 -10.00 16.36
CA ASP A 80 7.58 -10.77 16.68
C ASP A 80 8.83 -10.05 16.14
N SER A 81 8.71 -9.35 15.01
CA SER A 81 9.76 -8.48 14.49
C SER A 81 10.03 -7.28 15.42
N LEU A 82 8.98 -6.66 15.99
CA LEU A 82 9.13 -5.63 17.02
C LEU A 82 9.83 -6.18 18.26
N ILE A 83 9.40 -7.33 18.76
CA ILE A 83 10.01 -7.97 19.94
C ILE A 83 11.49 -8.27 19.68
N HIS A 84 11.82 -8.74 18.48
CA HIS A 84 13.21 -9.00 18.10
C HIS A 84 14.03 -7.70 18.06
N HIS A 85 13.48 -6.63 17.49
CA HIS A 85 14.16 -5.32 17.40
C HIS A 85 14.45 -4.73 18.79
N TYR A 86 13.48 -4.74 19.71
CA TYR A 86 13.61 -4.17 21.04
C TYR A 86 14.17 -5.13 22.10
N GLY A 87 14.44 -6.38 21.72
CA GLY A 87 15.04 -7.40 22.57
C GLY A 87 14.10 -8.10 23.53
N SER A 88 12.89 -7.60 23.77
CA SER A 88 11.91 -8.28 24.63
C SER A 88 10.50 -7.75 24.43
N LYS A 89 9.49 -8.57 24.74
CA LYS A 89 8.08 -8.15 24.78
C LYS A 89 7.84 -7.02 25.79
N LYS A 90 8.56 -7.02 26.92
CA LYS A 90 8.43 -6.00 27.96
C LYS A 90 8.86 -4.61 27.46
N ALA A 91 9.81 -4.54 26.54
CA ALA A 91 10.28 -3.28 25.98
C ALA A 91 9.21 -2.54 25.14
N LEU A 92 8.19 -3.25 24.67
CA LEU A 92 7.05 -2.64 23.96
C LEU A 92 6.01 -2.02 24.91
N GLN A 93 6.07 -2.34 26.20
CA GLN A 93 5.09 -1.95 27.20
C GLN A 93 5.52 -0.63 27.90
N THR A 94 5.68 0.42 27.11
CA THR A 94 6.22 1.71 27.59
C THR A 94 5.14 2.76 27.88
N GLY A 95 3.89 2.47 27.52
CA GLY A 95 2.76 3.38 27.74
C GLY A 95 1.57 2.68 28.38
N TRP A 96 0.55 3.48 28.70
CA TRP A 96 -0.69 2.99 29.32
C TRP A 96 -1.81 2.68 28.33
N VAL A 97 -1.74 3.24 27.10
CA VAL A 97 -2.76 3.06 26.05
C VAL A 97 -2.63 1.75 25.27
N SER A 98 -1.41 1.20 25.20
CA SER A 98 -1.13 -0.02 24.46
C SER A 98 0.05 -0.77 25.08
N ASN A 99 0.06 -2.12 24.92
CA ASN A 99 1.19 -2.96 25.27
C ASN A 99 2.13 -3.24 24.08
N HIS A 100 1.93 -2.53 22.96
CA HIS A 100 2.70 -2.67 21.73
C HIS A 100 2.97 -1.30 21.12
N LEU A 101 3.89 -0.58 21.78
CA LEU A 101 4.37 0.73 21.34
C LEU A 101 5.74 0.59 20.68
N PHE A 102 6.00 1.40 19.67
CA PHE A 102 7.24 1.36 18.89
C PHE A 102 7.48 2.70 18.20
N GLU A 103 8.71 2.95 17.77
CA GLU A 103 8.98 4.11 16.91
C GLU A 103 8.37 3.93 15.52
N PRO A 104 7.73 4.96 14.95
CA PRO A 104 7.14 4.90 13.59
C PRO A 104 8.12 4.42 12.52
N SER A 105 9.38 4.83 12.61
CA SER A 105 10.45 4.44 11.69
C SER A 105 10.76 2.94 11.76
N VAL A 106 10.72 2.36 12.96
CA VAL A 106 10.91 0.91 13.17
C VAL A 106 9.75 0.14 12.56
N GLY A 107 8.50 0.58 12.79
CA GLY A 107 7.34 -0.02 12.16
C GLY A 107 7.42 0.00 10.64
N HIS A 108 7.77 1.15 10.05
CA HIS A 108 8.01 1.27 8.62
C HIS A 108 9.07 0.27 8.12
N GLN A 109 10.22 0.20 8.79
CA GLN A 109 11.30 -0.69 8.41
C GLN A 109 10.89 -2.17 8.45
N ILE A 110 10.09 -2.56 9.43
CA ILE A 110 9.55 -3.92 9.54
C ILE A 110 8.64 -4.22 8.35
N PHE A 111 7.66 -3.36 8.06
CA PHE A 111 6.78 -3.52 6.88
C PHE A 111 7.58 -3.58 5.58
N GLN A 112 8.56 -2.71 5.42
CA GLN A 112 9.44 -2.71 4.24
C GLN A 112 10.23 -4.02 4.11
N ASN A 113 10.72 -4.57 5.22
CA ASN A 113 11.45 -5.83 5.22
C ASN A 113 10.51 -7.03 4.92
N MET A 114 9.27 -7.01 5.40
CA MET A 114 8.27 -8.02 5.07
C MET A 114 7.95 -8.01 3.58
N VAL A 115 7.70 -6.84 2.99
CA VAL A 115 7.46 -6.67 1.55
C VAL A 115 8.66 -7.11 0.70
N LYS A 116 9.89 -6.74 1.10
CA LYS A 116 11.12 -7.11 0.38
C LYS A 116 11.37 -8.62 0.32
N LYS A 117 10.86 -9.39 1.27
CA LYS A 117 10.99 -10.86 1.29
C LYS A 117 10.07 -11.56 0.29
N GLU A 118 9.07 -10.86 -0.23
CA GLU A 118 8.08 -11.44 -1.15
C GLU A 118 8.40 -11.02 -2.60
N PRO A 119 9.00 -11.90 -3.41
CA PRO A 119 9.46 -11.55 -4.75
C PRO A 119 8.34 -11.19 -5.72
N LEU A 120 7.10 -11.58 -5.41
CA LEU A 120 5.92 -11.28 -6.22
C LEU A 120 5.32 -9.90 -5.91
N ILE A 121 5.85 -9.15 -4.93
CA ILE A 121 5.40 -7.77 -4.66
C ILE A 121 6.33 -6.78 -5.34
N LYS A 122 5.73 -5.88 -6.14
CA LYS A 122 6.41 -4.72 -6.76
C LYS A 122 5.91 -3.44 -6.08
N PRO A 123 6.62 -2.90 -5.07
CA PRO A 123 6.22 -1.65 -4.41
C PRO A 123 6.66 -0.44 -5.22
N PHE A 124 5.77 0.56 -5.33
CA PHE A 124 6.04 1.88 -5.91
C PHE A 124 5.71 2.96 -4.89
N PHE A 125 6.66 3.84 -4.65
CA PHE A 125 6.55 4.98 -3.74
C PHE A 125 6.49 6.31 -4.50
N GLY A 126 5.87 7.30 -3.89
CA GLY A 126 5.69 8.62 -4.49
C GLY A 126 4.74 8.57 -5.69
N VAL A 127 3.75 7.70 -5.66
CA VAL A 127 2.83 7.42 -6.77
C VAL A 127 1.42 7.79 -6.36
N LYS A 128 0.78 8.67 -7.13
CA LYS A 128 -0.60 9.09 -6.93
C LYS A 128 -1.49 8.60 -8.07
N VAL A 129 -2.61 7.97 -7.73
CA VAL A 129 -3.64 7.62 -8.71
C VAL A 129 -4.34 8.88 -9.18
N SER A 130 -4.43 9.07 -10.50
CA SER A 130 -5.11 10.22 -11.12
C SER A 130 -6.43 9.84 -11.79
N ALA A 131 -6.56 8.60 -12.25
CA ALA A 131 -7.82 8.06 -12.78
C ALA A 131 -7.85 6.55 -12.63
N ILE A 132 -9.04 6.00 -12.50
CA ILE A 132 -9.30 4.57 -12.47
C ILE A 132 -10.58 4.27 -13.25
N GLU A 133 -10.51 3.29 -14.12
CA GLU A 133 -11.64 2.85 -14.95
C GLU A 133 -11.71 1.34 -15.00
N LYS A 134 -12.93 0.78 -14.93
CA LYS A 134 -13.19 -0.64 -15.13
C LYS A 134 -13.48 -0.92 -16.60
N ASN A 135 -12.96 -2.02 -17.14
CA ASN A 135 -13.25 -2.51 -18.47
C ASN A 135 -13.46 -4.03 -18.46
N ASP A 136 -13.71 -4.63 -19.62
CA ASP A 136 -13.99 -6.07 -19.74
C ASP A 136 -12.81 -6.96 -19.35
N LYS A 137 -11.58 -6.43 -19.29
CA LYS A 137 -10.35 -7.16 -18.95
C LYS A 137 -9.88 -6.93 -17.51
N GLY A 138 -10.59 -6.09 -16.75
CA GLY A 138 -10.21 -5.69 -15.39
C GLY A 138 -10.24 -4.18 -15.21
N TRP A 139 -9.14 -3.61 -14.76
CA TRP A 139 -9.02 -2.21 -14.41
C TRP A 139 -7.86 -1.55 -15.15
N ARG A 140 -8.06 -0.29 -15.56
CA ARG A 140 -7.05 0.61 -16.11
C ARG A 140 -6.86 1.78 -15.16
N ILE A 141 -5.64 1.98 -14.72
CA ILE A 141 -5.30 2.98 -13.71
C ILE A 141 -4.22 3.90 -14.25
N ALA A 142 -4.50 5.20 -14.30
CA ALA A 142 -3.51 6.22 -14.57
C ALA A 142 -2.87 6.69 -13.27
N VAL A 143 -1.55 6.69 -13.23
CA VAL A 143 -0.77 7.06 -12.04
C VAL A 143 0.28 8.11 -12.39
N ASN A 144 0.52 9.01 -11.45
CA ASN A 144 1.52 10.06 -11.56
C ASN A 144 2.68 9.80 -10.60
N ARG A 145 3.90 9.92 -11.10
CA ARG A 145 5.13 9.86 -10.30
C ARG A 145 6.11 10.90 -10.82
N GLN A 146 6.52 11.85 -9.98
CA GLN A 146 7.53 12.86 -10.34
C GLN A 146 7.23 13.55 -11.69
N ASN A 147 5.99 14.01 -11.89
CA ASN A 147 5.49 14.65 -13.13
C ASN A 147 5.47 13.74 -14.37
N GLN A 148 5.64 12.45 -14.21
CA GLN A 148 5.44 11.46 -15.27
C GLN A 148 4.16 10.67 -15.02
N THR A 149 3.35 10.53 -16.05
CA THR A 149 2.15 9.67 -16.03
C THR A 149 2.48 8.34 -16.68
N PHE A 150 2.06 7.24 -16.08
CA PHE A 150 2.10 5.91 -16.68
C PHE A 150 0.81 5.15 -16.35
N GLU A 151 0.59 4.06 -17.04
CA GLU A 151 -0.64 3.28 -16.92
C GLU A 151 -0.36 1.92 -16.29
N ILE A 152 -1.28 1.47 -15.43
CA ILE A 152 -1.26 0.14 -14.84
C ILE A 152 -2.56 -0.58 -15.23
N HIS A 153 -2.42 -1.83 -15.68
CA HIS A 153 -3.53 -2.73 -15.93
C HIS A 153 -3.56 -3.81 -14.85
N ALA A 154 -4.68 -3.95 -14.16
CA ALA A 154 -4.85 -4.92 -13.07
C ALA A 154 -6.12 -5.75 -13.27
N LYS A 155 -6.08 -7.03 -12.90
CA LYS A 155 -7.29 -7.88 -12.87
C LYS A 155 -8.17 -7.54 -11.68
N VAL A 156 -7.54 -7.29 -10.53
CA VAL A 156 -8.20 -6.93 -9.26
C VAL A 156 -7.55 -5.69 -8.69
N VAL A 157 -8.35 -4.78 -8.15
CA VAL A 157 -7.90 -3.60 -7.39
C VAL A 157 -8.38 -3.73 -5.96
N ILE A 158 -7.49 -3.48 -5.01
CA ILE A 158 -7.77 -3.40 -3.58
C ILE A 158 -7.55 -1.95 -3.16
N ASP A 159 -8.61 -1.30 -2.71
CA ASP A 159 -8.52 0.01 -2.06
C ASP A 159 -8.06 -0.18 -0.62
N ALA A 160 -6.88 0.31 -0.33
CA ALA A 160 -6.28 0.34 1.00
C ALA A 160 -5.84 1.76 1.36
N THR A 161 -6.45 2.76 0.72
CA THR A 161 -6.30 4.15 1.10
C THR A 161 -6.93 4.39 2.46
N GLU A 162 -6.46 5.40 3.20
CA GLU A 162 -6.95 5.67 4.56
C GLU A 162 -8.41 6.16 4.59
N LEU A 163 -8.90 6.75 3.49
CA LEU A 163 -10.24 7.35 3.40
C LEU A 163 -11.17 6.67 2.40
N GLY A 164 -10.74 5.58 1.75
CA GLY A 164 -11.53 4.94 0.71
C GLY A 164 -11.61 5.74 -0.59
N ASP A 165 -10.53 6.46 -0.92
CA ASP A 165 -10.49 7.39 -2.06
C ASP A 165 -10.78 6.71 -3.39
N ILE A 166 -10.35 5.46 -3.55
CA ILE A 166 -10.56 4.70 -4.77
C ILE A 166 -11.99 4.19 -4.86
N ALA A 167 -12.55 3.72 -3.75
CA ALA A 167 -13.94 3.29 -3.67
C ALA A 167 -14.88 4.43 -4.06
N MET A 168 -14.60 5.64 -3.58
CA MET A 168 -15.35 6.85 -3.96
C MET A 168 -15.22 7.14 -5.46
N GLN A 169 -14.01 7.09 -6.04
CA GLN A 169 -13.79 7.37 -7.46
C GLN A 169 -14.53 6.40 -8.39
N VAL A 170 -14.71 5.15 -7.97
CA VAL A 170 -15.43 4.14 -8.78
C VAL A 170 -16.93 4.08 -8.45
N GLY A 171 -17.44 5.01 -7.63
CA GLY A 171 -18.87 5.16 -7.36
C GLY A 171 -19.43 4.15 -6.36
N ILE A 172 -18.61 3.58 -5.47
CA ILE A 172 -19.11 2.78 -4.36
C ILE A 172 -19.89 3.69 -3.40
N PRO A 173 -21.12 3.36 -3.03
CA PRO A 173 -21.88 4.13 -2.04
C PRO A 173 -21.17 4.19 -0.69
N TYR A 174 -21.19 5.35 -0.05
CA TYR A 174 -20.60 5.57 1.27
C TYR A 174 -21.41 6.60 2.05
N ASP A 175 -21.28 6.56 3.38
CA ASP A 175 -21.84 7.54 4.29
C ASP A 175 -20.73 8.37 4.91
N LEU A 176 -21.00 9.66 5.13
CA LEU A 176 -20.09 10.60 5.81
C LEU A 176 -20.67 11.00 7.15
N GLY A 177 -19.88 10.81 8.19
CA GLY A 177 -20.26 11.20 9.55
C GLY A 177 -21.12 10.17 10.27
N MET A 178 -21.75 10.62 11.35
CA MET A 178 -22.70 9.85 12.14
C MET A 178 -24.02 10.62 12.09
N ASP A 179 -24.92 10.24 11.21
CA ASP A 179 -26.31 10.71 11.19
C ASP A 179 -27.21 9.84 12.08
#